data_84d8d57da87cb0b272de1408f9e4ec80
#
_entry.id   84d8d57da87cb0b272de1408f9e4ec80
#
_cell.length_a   1.000
_cell.length_b   1.000
_cell.length_c   1.000
_cell.angle_alpha   90.00
_cell.angle_beta   90.00
_cell.angle_gamma   90.00
#
_symmetry.space_group_name_H-M   'P 1'
#
loop_
_entity.id
_entity.type
_entity.pdbx_description
1 polymer ?
#
loop_
_entity_poly.entity_id
_entity_poly.type
_entity_poly.pdbx_seq_one_letter_code
_entity_poly.pdbx_strand_id
1 'polypeptide(L)'
;MLPYRIIENLRQSGRTVFALGISSEVAEEISKNMDAWVGIGQLELARDLMQQAGVRDVVIVGGVQRPNLTTLELDAGGLWVVERALSQVQRGDNALLTNVLDYFEAQGFTIVSAADVLAQIRPLQGLLTEATIEPHKQDMTRAVEIASHIGALDIGQAA
;
A
#
# COMPACT_ATOMS: atom_id res chain seq x y z
N MET A 1 9.19 -12.05 -3.88
CA MET A 1 8.07 -11.11 -3.90
C MET A 1 7.90 -10.50 -2.51
N LEU A 2 7.64 -9.18 -2.37
CA LEU A 2 7.62 -8.48 -1.07
C LEU A 2 6.51 -8.97 -0.12
N PRO A 3 5.23 -9.13 -0.55
CA PRO A 3 4.18 -9.60 0.36
C PRO A 3 4.51 -10.94 1.02
N TYR A 4 5.01 -11.90 0.26
CA TYR A 4 5.43 -13.21 0.79
C TYR A 4 6.50 -13.08 1.88
N ARG A 5 7.54 -12.25 1.64
CA ARG A 5 8.63 -12.03 2.61
C ARG A 5 8.12 -11.43 3.92
N ILE A 6 7.14 -10.53 3.85
CA ILE A 6 6.52 -9.93 5.03
C ILE A 6 5.76 -10.98 5.82
N ILE A 7 4.90 -11.76 5.16
CA ILE A 7 4.12 -12.82 5.82
C ILE A 7 5.05 -13.82 6.51
N GLU A 8 6.06 -14.32 5.81
CA GLU A 8 7.00 -15.28 6.38
C GLU A 8 7.80 -14.71 7.54
N ASN A 9 8.36 -13.50 7.39
CA ASN A 9 9.15 -12.87 8.45
C ASN A 9 8.33 -12.64 9.72
N LEU A 10 7.10 -12.17 9.59
CA LEU A 10 6.22 -11.97 10.72
C LEU A 10 5.84 -13.29 11.41
N ARG A 11 5.50 -14.33 10.65
CA ARG A 11 5.20 -15.67 11.19
C ARG A 11 6.41 -16.28 11.90
N GLN A 12 7.60 -16.17 11.31
CA GLN A 12 8.86 -16.64 11.92
C GLN A 12 9.23 -15.88 13.19
N SER A 13 8.85 -14.61 13.30
CA SER A 13 9.02 -13.82 14.53
C SER A 13 7.97 -14.09 15.62
N GLY A 14 7.10 -15.07 15.41
CA GLY A 14 6.05 -15.46 16.36
C GLY A 14 4.83 -14.55 16.37
N ARG A 15 4.68 -13.65 15.39
CA ARG A 15 3.49 -12.80 15.28
C ARG A 15 2.36 -13.54 14.56
N THR A 16 1.14 -13.37 15.05
CA THR A 16 -0.06 -13.81 14.33
C THR A 16 -0.26 -12.93 13.10
N VAL A 17 -0.46 -13.55 11.94
CA VAL A 17 -0.68 -12.86 10.66
C VAL A 17 -1.95 -13.39 10.03
N PHE A 18 -2.87 -12.51 9.70
CA PHE A 18 -4.03 -12.77 8.85
C PHE A 18 -3.75 -12.16 7.47
N ALA A 19 -3.55 -13.02 6.48
CA ALA A 19 -3.20 -12.62 5.12
C ALA A 19 -4.46 -12.55 4.25
N LEU A 20 -4.87 -11.34 3.90
CA LEU A 20 -6.04 -11.07 3.06
C LEU A 20 -5.58 -10.77 1.63
N GLY A 21 -6.05 -11.58 0.67
CA GLY A 21 -5.75 -11.42 -0.75
C GLY A 21 -6.85 -10.68 -1.49
N ILE A 22 -6.46 -9.84 -2.46
CA ILE A 22 -7.39 -9.27 -3.44
C ILE A 22 -7.42 -10.21 -4.65
N SER A 23 -8.59 -10.77 -4.96
CA SER A 23 -8.73 -11.92 -5.89
C SER A 23 -8.17 -11.70 -7.29
N SER A 24 -8.15 -10.46 -7.78
CA SER A 24 -7.61 -10.12 -9.11
C SER A 24 -6.12 -9.79 -9.13
N GLU A 25 -5.49 -9.60 -7.95
CA GLU A 25 -4.17 -8.98 -7.86
C GLU A 25 -3.10 -9.90 -7.27
N VAL A 26 -3.50 -10.99 -6.64
CA VAL A 26 -2.56 -11.91 -5.98
C VAL A 26 -1.98 -12.90 -6.98
N ALA A 27 -0.65 -12.95 -7.06
CA ALA A 27 0.05 -13.93 -7.86
C ALA A 27 -0.17 -15.36 -7.34
N GLU A 28 -0.23 -16.32 -8.26
CA GLU A 28 -0.51 -17.73 -7.96
C GLU A 28 0.46 -18.33 -6.92
N GLU A 29 1.74 -17.91 -6.97
CA GLU A 29 2.78 -18.42 -6.07
C GLU A 29 2.53 -18.12 -4.59
N ILE A 30 1.81 -17.00 -4.29
CA ILE A 30 1.50 -16.60 -2.91
C ILE A 30 0.06 -16.87 -2.52
N SER A 31 -0.77 -17.30 -3.46
CA SER A 31 -2.20 -17.56 -3.22
C SER A 31 -2.45 -18.56 -2.08
N LYS A 32 -1.57 -19.56 -1.94
CA LYS A 32 -1.63 -20.58 -0.87
C LYS A 32 -1.37 -20.06 0.53
N ASN A 33 -0.85 -18.83 0.65
CA ASN A 33 -0.52 -18.19 1.92
C ASN A 33 -1.61 -17.22 2.39
N MET A 34 -2.70 -17.09 1.63
CA MET A 34 -3.83 -16.24 1.98
C MET A 34 -4.81 -16.98 2.88
N ASP A 35 -5.24 -16.31 3.94
CA ASP A 35 -6.22 -16.83 4.90
C ASP A 35 -7.65 -16.54 4.43
N ALA A 36 -7.85 -15.45 3.65
CA ALA A 36 -9.13 -15.10 3.05
C ALA A 36 -8.95 -14.27 1.78
N TRP A 37 -10.05 -14.07 1.04
CA TRP A 37 -10.07 -13.39 -0.26
C TRP A 37 -11.22 -12.39 -0.33
N VAL A 38 -10.96 -11.24 -0.95
CA VAL A 38 -11.96 -10.21 -1.25
C VAL A 38 -11.78 -9.67 -2.65
N GLY A 39 -12.84 -9.13 -3.24
CA GLY A 39 -12.75 -8.30 -4.43
C GLY A 39 -12.20 -6.91 -4.08
N ILE A 40 -11.59 -6.23 -5.05
CA ILE A 40 -11.00 -4.90 -4.85
C ILE A 40 -12.00 -3.83 -4.36
N GLY A 41 -13.30 -4.01 -4.64
CA GLY A 41 -14.37 -3.11 -4.19
C GLY A 41 -15.05 -3.54 -2.89
N GLN A 42 -14.64 -4.64 -2.27
CA GLN A 42 -15.29 -5.25 -1.09
C GLN A 42 -14.58 -4.86 0.21
N LEU A 43 -14.56 -3.57 0.52
CA LEU A 43 -13.85 -3.05 1.69
C LEU A 43 -14.60 -3.32 3.00
N GLU A 44 -15.93 -3.37 2.96
CA GLU A 44 -16.72 -3.76 4.14
C GLU A 44 -16.49 -5.24 4.49
N LEU A 45 -16.49 -6.13 3.50
CA LEU A 45 -16.17 -7.54 3.70
C LEU A 45 -14.73 -7.70 4.23
N ALA A 46 -13.77 -6.94 3.69
CA ALA A 46 -12.39 -6.93 4.18
C ALA A 46 -12.31 -6.53 5.64
N ARG A 47 -13.02 -5.45 6.04
CA ARG A 47 -13.13 -5.00 7.44
C ARG A 47 -13.66 -6.12 8.34
N ASP A 48 -14.77 -6.74 7.95
CA ASP A 48 -15.44 -7.76 8.77
C ASP A 48 -14.56 -8.98 8.99
N LEU A 49 -13.89 -9.46 7.94
CA LEU A 49 -12.94 -10.58 8.04
C LEU A 49 -11.76 -10.25 8.94
N MET A 50 -11.18 -9.05 8.81
CA MET A 50 -10.09 -8.61 9.67
C MET A 50 -10.52 -8.45 11.14
N GLN A 51 -11.71 -7.90 11.41
CA GLN A 51 -12.25 -7.77 12.76
C GLN A 51 -12.50 -9.14 13.39
N GLN A 52 -13.09 -10.08 12.65
CA GLN A 52 -13.32 -11.47 13.11
C GLN A 52 -12.00 -12.18 13.43
N ALA A 53 -10.94 -11.90 12.68
CA ALA A 53 -9.60 -12.42 12.93
C ALA A 53 -8.85 -11.69 14.08
N GLY A 54 -9.45 -10.66 14.68
CA GLY A 54 -8.83 -9.88 15.76
C GLY A 54 -7.67 -8.99 15.31
N VAL A 55 -7.62 -8.64 14.02
CA VAL A 55 -6.58 -7.75 13.45
C VAL A 55 -6.72 -6.35 14.04
N ARG A 56 -5.58 -5.72 14.34
CA ARG A 56 -5.46 -4.32 14.77
C ARG A 56 -4.59 -3.53 13.83
N ASP A 57 -3.43 -4.09 13.46
CA ASP A 57 -2.43 -3.45 12.61
C ASP A 57 -2.58 -3.98 11.18
N VAL A 58 -2.69 -3.09 10.21
CA VAL A 58 -2.87 -3.43 8.80
C VAL A 58 -1.67 -2.92 8.00
N VAL A 59 -1.07 -3.81 7.21
CA VAL A 59 -0.01 -3.47 6.25
C VAL A 59 -0.55 -3.73 4.85
N ILE A 60 -0.59 -2.70 4.02
CA ILE A 60 -0.99 -2.82 2.62
C ILE A 60 0.28 -2.92 1.78
N VAL A 61 0.42 -4.03 1.03
CA VAL A 61 1.59 -4.29 0.20
C VAL A 61 1.21 -4.95 -1.11
N GLY A 62 1.88 -4.54 -2.17
CA GLY A 62 1.64 -5.04 -3.53
C GLY A 62 1.28 -3.89 -4.46
N GLY A 63 1.17 -4.21 -5.73
CA GLY A 63 0.63 -3.30 -6.73
C GLY A 63 -0.81 -3.66 -7.01
N VAL A 64 -1.65 -2.67 -7.23
CA VAL A 64 -3.03 -2.83 -7.66
C VAL A 64 -3.20 -2.11 -9.00
N GLN A 65 -3.73 -2.81 -9.99
CA GLN A 65 -4.09 -2.15 -11.24
C GLN A 65 -5.27 -1.21 -11.01
N ARG A 66 -5.25 -0.05 -11.66
CA ARG A 66 -6.36 0.92 -11.53
C ARG A 66 -7.67 0.27 -12.00
N PRO A 67 -8.65 0.08 -11.10
CA PRO A 67 -9.86 -0.62 -11.46
C PRO A 67 -10.76 0.24 -12.35
N ASN A 68 -11.54 -0.41 -13.21
CA ASN A 68 -12.62 0.25 -13.92
C ASN A 68 -13.81 0.38 -12.96
N LEU A 69 -14.03 1.58 -12.43
CA LEU A 69 -15.07 1.85 -11.45
C LEU A 69 -16.49 1.58 -11.97
N THR A 70 -16.71 1.56 -13.29
CA THR A 70 -18.06 1.33 -13.88
C THR A 70 -18.46 -0.15 -13.87
N THR A 71 -17.50 -1.05 -13.76
CA THR A 71 -17.72 -2.51 -13.76
C THR A 71 -17.38 -3.16 -12.42
N LEU A 72 -16.96 -2.34 -11.45
CA LEU A 72 -16.52 -2.82 -10.15
C LEU A 72 -17.73 -3.10 -9.25
N GLU A 73 -17.78 -4.31 -8.68
CA GLU A 73 -18.72 -4.63 -7.62
C GLU A 73 -18.25 -3.97 -6.32
N LEU A 74 -19.06 -3.02 -5.83
CA LEU A 74 -18.78 -2.26 -4.62
C LEU A 74 -19.73 -2.70 -3.51
N ASP A 75 -19.20 -3.00 -2.32
CA ASP A 75 -19.97 -3.04 -1.09
C ASP A 75 -20.11 -1.62 -0.50
N ALA A 76 -20.72 -1.49 0.69
CA ALA A 76 -20.93 -0.19 1.32
C ALA A 76 -19.60 0.52 1.64
N GLY A 77 -18.54 -0.22 2.00
CA GLY A 77 -17.20 0.33 2.22
C GLY A 77 -16.55 0.81 0.92
N GLY A 78 -16.69 0.04 -0.16
CA GLY A 78 -16.23 0.41 -1.49
C GLY A 78 -16.93 1.67 -2.01
N LEU A 79 -18.25 1.75 -1.83
CA LEU A 79 -19.02 2.94 -2.19
C LEU A 79 -18.56 4.17 -1.44
N TRP A 80 -18.36 4.06 -0.12
CA TRP A 80 -17.86 5.16 0.71
C TRP A 80 -16.53 5.74 0.19
N VAL A 81 -15.58 4.86 -0.20
CA VAL A 81 -14.29 5.28 -0.75
C VAL A 81 -14.45 5.96 -2.10
N VAL A 82 -15.25 5.41 -3.01
CA VAL A 82 -15.46 5.98 -4.35
C VAL A 82 -16.16 7.33 -4.28
N GLU A 83 -17.23 7.47 -3.50
CA GLU A 83 -17.95 8.74 -3.33
C GLU A 83 -17.03 9.84 -2.79
N ARG A 84 -16.20 9.50 -1.81
CA ARG A 84 -15.23 10.44 -1.23
C ARG A 84 -14.13 10.82 -2.23
N ALA A 85 -13.62 9.87 -3.01
CA ALA A 85 -12.65 10.15 -4.06
C ALA A 85 -13.22 11.05 -5.15
N LEU A 86 -14.46 10.83 -5.57
CA LEU A 86 -15.15 11.65 -6.56
C LEU A 86 -15.44 13.08 -6.06
N SER A 87 -15.72 13.25 -4.77
CA SER A 87 -15.93 14.57 -4.16
C SER A 87 -14.64 15.42 -4.06
N GLN A 88 -13.48 14.79 -4.19
CA GLN A 88 -12.15 15.42 -4.06
C GLN A 88 -11.48 15.67 -5.42
N VAL A 89 -12.21 16.20 -6.39
CA VAL A 89 -11.84 16.39 -7.82
C VAL A 89 -10.45 17.04 -8.08
N GLN A 90 -9.81 17.61 -7.08
CA GLN A 90 -8.50 18.27 -7.18
C GLN A 90 -7.33 17.43 -6.64
N ARG A 91 -7.54 16.20 -6.20
CA ARG A 91 -6.46 15.31 -5.72
C ARG A 91 -6.13 14.30 -6.80
N GLY A 92 -4.83 14.17 -7.09
CA GLY A 92 -4.27 13.30 -8.14
C GLY A 92 -4.49 11.80 -7.92
N ASP A 93 -3.68 10.98 -8.58
CA ASP A 93 -3.81 9.51 -8.63
C ASP A 93 -3.79 8.81 -7.27
N ASN A 94 -3.25 9.47 -6.24
CA ASN A 94 -3.12 8.91 -4.89
C ASN A 94 -4.40 9.03 -4.03
N ALA A 95 -5.39 9.80 -4.48
CA ALA A 95 -6.61 10.07 -3.70
C ALA A 95 -7.40 8.78 -3.36
N LEU A 96 -7.49 7.84 -4.31
CA LEU A 96 -8.21 6.60 -4.10
C LEU A 96 -7.56 5.75 -3.01
N LEU A 97 -6.24 5.59 -3.06
CA LEU A 97 -5.49 4.84 -2.04
C LEU A 97 -5.60 5.52 -0.67
N THR A 98 -5.43 6.82 -0.61
CA THR A 98 -5.58 7.58 0.65
C THR A 98 -6.96 7.37 1.27
N ASN A 99 -8.03 7.41 0.47
CA ASN A 99 -9.38 7.16 0.98
C ASN A 99 -9.60 5.71 1.46
N VAL A 100 -8.92 4.72 0.87
CA VAL A 100 -8.91 3.34 1.37
C VAL A 100 -8.24 3.26 2.74
N LEU A 101 -7.11 3.94 2.93
CA LEU A 101 -6.42 4.01 4.23
C LEU A 101 -7.31 4.70 5.27
N ASP A 102 -7.86 5.88 4.94
CA ASP A 102 -8.80 6.64 5.78
C ASP A 102 -10.01 5.78 6.19
N TYR A 103 -10.54 4.95 5.28
CA TYR A 103 -11.64 4.05 5.58
C TYR A 103 -11.26 3.05 6.69
N PHE A 104 -10.14 2.35 6.55
CA PHE A 104 -9.72 1.37 7.56
C PHE A 104 -9.35 2.03 8.89
N GLU A 105 -8.71 3.20 8.87
CA GLU A 105 -8.43 3.96 10.11
C GLU A 105 -9.73 4.39 10.81
N ALA A 106 -10.75 4.83 10.06
CA ALA A 106 -12.06 5.16 10.62
C ALA A 106 -12.79 3.94 11.20
N GLN A 107 -12.44 2.72 10.78
CA GLN A 107 -12.95 1.47 11.36
C GLN A 107 -12.13 0.98 12.57
N GLY A 108 -11.12 1.75 13.01
CA GLY A 108 -10.32 1.48 14.20
C GLY A 108 -9.08 0.62 13.96
N PHE A 109 -8.67 0.42 12.71
CA PHE A 109 -7.39 -0.22 12.40
C PHE A 109 -6.25 0.80 12.44
N THR A 110 -5.04 0.31 12.72
CA THR A 110 -3.80 1.09 12.62
C THR A 110 -3.09 0.72 11.33
N ILE A 111 -2.88 1.69 10.44
CA ILE A 111 -2.10 1.46 9.22
C ILE A 111 -0.60 1.51 9.54
N VAL A 112 0.11 0.45 9.22
CA VAL A 112 1.54 0.29 9.52
C VAL A 112 2.33 0.21 8.22
N SER A 113 3.46 0.91 8.17
CA SER A 113 4.36 0.87 7.02
C SER A 113 5.01 -0.52 6.85
N ALA A 114 5.12 -1.00 5.61
CA ALA A 114 5.88 -2.21 5.30
C ALA A 114 7.35 -2.11 5.77
N ALA A 115 7.93 -0.91 5.77
CA ALA A 115 9.28 -0.67 6.25
C ALA A 115 9.43 -0.81 7.78
N ASP A 116 8.34 -0.64 8.53
CA ASP A 116 8.35 -0.81 9.99
C ASP A 116 8.18 -2.27 10.40
N VAL A 117 7.50 -3.07 9.58
CA VAL A 117 7.36 -4.53 9.80
C VAL A 117 8.52 -5.32 9.25
N LEU A 118 9.23 -4.85 8.24
CA LEU A 118 10.36 -5.54 7.61
C LEU A 118 11.54 -4.57 7.44
N ALA A 119 12.31 -4.42 8.51
CA ALA A 119 13.45 -3.48 8.53
C ALA A 119 14.47 -3.71 7.38
N GLN A 120 14.59 -4.96 6.87
CA GLN A 120 15.50 -5.29 5.78
C GLN A 120 15.11 -4.68 4.42
N ILE A 121 13.89 -4.15 4.26
CA ILE A 121 13.51 -3.44 3.02
C ILE A 121 13.93 -1.97 3.03
N ARG A 122 14.36 -1.43 4.17
CA ARG A 122 14.89 -0.07 4.23
C ARG A 122 16.23 -0.04 3.51
N PRO A 123 16.46 0.94 2.63
CA PRO A 123 17.77 1.13 2.02
C PRO A 123 18.84 1.32 3.09
N LEU A 124 20.01 0.75 2.86
CA LEU A 124 21.18 1.04 3.70
C LEU A 124 21.54 2.53 3.55
N GLN A 125 21.95 3.15 4.65
CA GLN A 125 22.47 4.51 4.59
C GLN A 125 23.87 4.53 3.97
N GLY A 126 24.13 5.52 3.12
CA GLY A 126 25.42 5.72 2.48
C GLY A 126 25.47 5.24 1.03
N LEU A 127 26.66 5.14 0.50
CA LEU A 127 26.91 4.66 -0.86
C LEU A 127 26.73 3.15 -0.91
N LEU A 128 25.90 2.68 -1.85
CA LEU A 128 25.69 1.25 -2.11
C LEU A 128 26.58 0.71 -3.23
N THR A 129 27.39 1.59 -3.85
CA THR A 129 28.34 1.27 -4.91
C THR A 129 29.71 1.88 -4.56
N GLU A 130 30.76 1.44 -5.25
CA GLU A 130 32.12 1.99 -5.08
C GLU A 130 32.29 3.36 -5.78
N ALA A 131 31.31 3.77 -6.57
CA ALA A 131 31.38 5.04 -7.31
C ALA A 131 31.20 6.24 -6.37
N THR A 132 32.05 7.26 -6.52
CA THR A 132 31.90 8.52 -5.78
C THR A 132 30.73 9.36 -6.32
N ILE A 133 30.02 10.01 -5.42
CA ILE A 133 28.92 10.94 -5.76
C ILE A 133 29.40 12.41 -5.89
N GLU A 134 30.64 12.71 -5.49
CA GLU A 134 31.15 14.08 -5.42
C GLU A 134 30.94 14.89 -6.72
N PRO A 135 31.24 14.35 -7.93
CA PRO A 135 31.01 15.08 -9.19
C PRO A 135 29.53 15.35 -9.47
N HIS A 136 28.61 14.63 -8.84
CA HIS A 136 27.16 14.65 -9.14
C HIS A 136 26.32 15.26 -8.02
N LYS A 137 26.93 15.71 -6.93
CA LYS A 137 26.19 16.25 -5.77
C LYS A 137 25.23 17.38 -6.13
N GLN A 138 25.67 18.30 -6.98
CA GLN A 138 24.84 19.43 -7.38
C GLN A 138 23.60 18.98 -8.17
N ASP A 139 23.80 18.06 -9.11
CA ASP A 139 22.71 17.49 -9.91
C ASP A 139 21.74 16.67 -9.05
N MET A 140 22.27 15.89 -8.11
CA MET A 140 21.45 15.14 -7.16
C MET A 140 20.59 16.06 -6.28
N THR A 141 21.18 17.13 -5.74
CA THR A 141 20.43 18.12 -4.94
C THR A 141 19.29 18.72 -5.76
N ARG A 142 19.60 19.13 -6.99
CA ARG A 142 18.60 19.70 -7.91
C ARG A 142 17.50 18.71 -8.28
N ALA A 143 17.85 17.44 -8.53
CA ALA A 143 16.88 16.38 -8.81
C ALA A 143 15.93 16.17 -7.63
N VAL A 144 16.44 16.14 -6.40
CA VAL A 144 15.60 16.03 -5.18
C VAL A 144 14.66 17.23 -5.04
N GLU A 145 15.16 18.45 -5.28
CA GLU A 145 14.31 19.64 -5.25
C GLU A 145 13.17 19.58 -6.27
N ILE A 146 13.49 19.21 -7.51
CA ILE A 146 12.49 19.09 -8.59
C ILE A 146 11.48 17.99 -8.26
N ALA A 147 11.95 16.80 -7.87
CA ALA A 147 11.08 15.68 -7.51
C ALA A 147 10.15 16.04 -6.35
N SER A 148 10.65 16.77 -5.35
CA SER A 148 9.85 17.25 -4.21
C SER A 148 8.74 18.21 -4.65
N HIS A 149 9.04 19.14 -5.58
CA HIS A 149 8.03 20.06 -6.11
C HIS A 149 6.97 19.35 -6.95
N ILE A 150 7.40 18.42 -7.82
CA ILE A 150 6.48 17.61 -8.62
C ILE A 150 5.61 16.73 -7.71
N GLY A 151 6.20 16.10 -6.70
CA GLY A 151 5.48 15.29 -5.73
C GLY A 151 4.45 16.07 -4.91
N ALA A 152 4.77 17.34 -4.57
CA ALA A 152 3.82 18.22 -3.87
C ALA A 152 2.59 18.58 -4.72
N LEU A 153 2.71 18.52 -6.06
CA LEU A 153 1.62 18.73 -7.01
C LEU A 153 0.86 17.43 -7.35
N ASP A 154 1.31 16.29 -6.82
CA ASP A 154 0.76 14.94 -7.08
C ASP A 154 0.67 14.59 -8.58
N ILE A 155 1.65 15.03 -9.39
CA ILE A 155 1.68 14.82 -10.85
C ILE A 155 2.76 13.83 -11.31
N GLY A 156 3.51 13.24 -10.39
CA GLY A 156 4.52 12.23 -10.72
C GLY A 156 5.28 11.73 -9.50
N GLN A 157 5.99 10.63 -9.69
CA GLN A 157 6.75 9.96 -8.62
C GLN A 157 8.27 10.02 -8.81
N ALA A 158 8.74 10.55 -9.93
CA ALA A 158 10.15 10.71 -10.26
C ALA A 158 10.38 11.92 -11.17
N ALA A 159 11.58 12.48 -11.07
CA ALA A 159 12.09 13.54 -11.94
C ALA A 159 13.51 13.19 -12.43
#